data_40ad2b96edaadb3800af88fda578f4dc
#
_entry.id   40ad2b96edaadb3800af88fda578f4dc
#
_cell.length_a   1.000
_cell.length_b   1.000
_cell.length_c   1.000
_cell.angle_alpha   90.00
_cell.angle_beta   90.00
_cell.angle_gamma   90.00
#
_symmetry.space_group_name_H-M   'P 1'
#
loop_
_entity.id
_entity.type
_entity.pdbx_description
1 polymer ?
#
loop_
_entity_poly.entity_id
_entity_poly.type
_entity_poly.pdbx_seq_one_letter_code
_entity_poly.pdbx_strand_id
1 'polypeptide(L)'
;LMSLAGLPDFKTEQTKTVSIPPILKTKWTQEGTYDQKVAKYGDNSGSVSDYLTTWLSEWVSKYGVDGFRCDTAKHVEMASWKKLKDKCVSALKTWRQNNPTKAGADWDEDFWMTGECWDHNIGSGYDSYFTEGGFDSMINFDTSGSPLPAASSINGKFQHYADSINSNDKFNQLTYISSHDSNLARTSDMAYQGSALMLLPGAVQVFYGDETNRKTVPGMSFDGHGGSGHSLRSDMNWDSIDQDELAHWQKVGTFRKNHVAVGAGQHQQITAYNGSTGYTFARTYDDGTVSDNIIATIGAPNNKDIAVDVSSLWSDGTE
;
A
#
# COMPACT_ATOMS: atom_id res chain seq x y z
N LEU A 1 23.46 7.05 -5.08
CA LEU A 1 22.64 6.80 -3.91
C LEU A 1 23.23 7.54 -2.71
N MET A 2 22.38 8.15 -1.93
CA MET A 2 22.80 8.87 -0.74
C MET A 2 22.35 8.08 0.49
N SER A 3 23.26 7.85 1.43
CA SER A 3 22.87 7.35 2.75
C SER A 3 21.92 8.35 3.42
N LEU A 4 21.04 7.84 4.25
CA LEU A 4 20.18 8.69 5.06
C LEU A 4 21.04 9.48 6.04
N ALA A 5 20.86 10.79 6.10
CA ALA A 5 21.72 11.69 6.89
C ALA A 5 21.86 11.20 8.35
N GLY A 6 23.12 11.04 8.78
CA GLY A 6 23.45 10.60 10.14
C GLY A 6 23.34 9.12 10.42
N LEU A 7 22.95 8.29 9.46
CA LEU A 7 22.91 6.82 9.61
C LEU A 7 24.05 6.14 8.85
N PRO A 8 24.61 5.05 9.40
CA PRO A 8 25.59 4.25 8.68
C PRO A 8 24.93 3.53 7.50
N ASP A 9 25.69 3.39 6.42
CA ASP A 9 25.25 2.75 5.19
C ASP A 9 25.65 1.28 5.14
N PHE A 10 24.76 0.42 4.65
CA PHE A 10 24.99 -1.01 4.45
C PHE A 10 25.64 -1.35 3.10
N LYS A 11 26.24 -0.49 2.37
CA LYS A 11 26.99 -0.71 1.13
C LYS A 11 26.48 -1.86 0.25
N THR A 12 25.17 -1.87 0.01
CA THR A 12 24.50 -2.91 -0.76
C THR A 12 24.90 -2.90 -2.24
N GLU A 13 25.50 -1.81 -2.71
CA GLU A 13 26.08 -1.64 -4.04
C GLU A 13 27.34 -2.49 -4.27
N GLN A 14 28.00 -2.94 -3.19
CA GLN A 14 29.26 -3.69 -3.33
C GLN A 14 29.00 -5.18 -3.60
N THR A 15 29.75 -5.71 -4.56
CA THR A 15 29.68 -7.12 -4.95
C THR A 15 30.73 -7.99 -4.26
N LYS A 16 31.66 -7.39 -3.50
CA LYS A 16 32.68 -8.14 -2.76
C LYS A 16 32.05 -9.01 -1.69
N THR A 17 32.56 -10.21 -1.54
CA THR A 17 32.20 -11.06 -0.40
C THR A 17 32.64 -10.43 0.91
N VAL A 18 31.79 -10.55 1.92
CA VAL A 18 32.03 -9.99 3.25
C VAL A 18 31.92 -11.08 4.31
N SER A 19 32.65 -10.91 5.39
CA SER A 19 32.52 -11.75 6.57
C SER A 19 31.24 -11.40 7.33
N ILE A 20 30.67 -12.41 7.96
CA ILE A 20 29.55 -12.19 8.92
C ILE A 20 30.02 -11.21 10.00
N PRO A 21 29.19 -10.23 10.38
CA PRO A 21 29.56 -9.26 11.39
C PRO A 21 30.02 -9.91 12.70
N PRO A 22 31.07 -9.39 13.37
CA PRO A 22 31.61 -9.98 14.60
C PRO A 22 30.57 -10.17 15.69
N ILE A 23 29.62 -9.27 15.80
CA ILE A 23 28.52 -9.36 16.79
C ILE A 23 27.65 -10.61 16.56
N LEU A 24 27.37 -10.97 15.32
CA LEU A 24 26.62 -12.19 15.00
C LEU A 24 27.46 -13.45 15.24
N LYS A 25 28.76 -13.43 14.93
CA LYS A 25 29.67 -14.53 15.26
C LYS A 25 29.67 -14.79 16.76
N THR A 26 29.82 -13.73 17.56
CA THR A 26 29.80 -13.83 19.03
C THR A 26 28.47 -14.39 19.52
N LYS A 27 27.36 -13.84 19.04
CA LYS A 27 26.01 -14.30 19.39
C LYS A 27 25.79 -15.77 19.06
N TRP A 28 26.08 -16.19 17.86
CA TRP A 28 25.90 -17.58 17.43
C TRP A 28 26.81 -18.56 18.17
N THR A 29 28.03 -18.13 18.54
CA THR A 29 28.93 -18.91 19.38
C THR A 29 28.35 -19.10 20.79
N GLN A 30 27.84 -18.04 21.40
CA GLN A 30 27.19 -18.10 22.71
C GLN A 30 25.92 -18.95 22.70
N GLU A 31 25.19 -18.95 21.61
CA GLU A 31 23.99 -19.79 21.41
C GLU A 31 24.33 -21.24 21.05
N GLY A 32 25.59 -21.58 20.80
CA GLY A 32 26.00 -22.90 20.33
C GLY A 32 25.51 -23.25 18.91
N THR A 33 25.21 -22.25 18.10
CA THR A 33 24.61 -22.41 16.77
C THR A 33 25.57 -21.97 15.64
N TYR A 34 26.79 -21.57 15.94
CA TYR A 34 27.72 -20.94 14.98
C TYR A 34 27.92 -21.79 13.71
N ASP A 35 28.32 -23.05 13.84
CA ASP A 35 28.62 -23.92 12.70
C ASP A 35 27.37 -24.19 11.85
N GLN A 36 26.22 -24.38 12.48
CA GLN A 36 24.95 -24.55 11.80
C GLN A 36 24.54 -23.29 10.99
N LYS A 37 24.76 -22.11 11.58
CA LYS A 37 24.45 -20.84 10.93
C LYS A 37 25.41 -20.54 9.77
N VAL A 38 26.69 -20.82 9.96
CA VAL A 38 27.70 -20.68 8.88
C VAL A 38 27.45 -21.66 7.75
N ALA A 39 27.09 -22.90 8.04
CA ALA A 39 26.72 -23.89 7.02
C ALA A 39 25.48 -23.43 6.21
N LYS A 40 24.55 -22.75 6.87
CA LYS A 40 23.31 -22.26 6.25
C LYS A 40 23.50 -20.97 5.45
N TYR A 41 24.19 -19.99 6.02
CA TYR A 41 24.28 -18.63 5.45
C TYR A 41 25.61 -18.34 4.78
N GLY A 42 26.63 -19.11 5.06
CA GLY A 42 28.02 -18.87 4.67
C GLY A 42 28.73 -17.86 5.58
N ASP A 43 30.04 -17.74 5.38
CA ASP A 43 30.91 -16.67 5.88
C ASP A 43 31.96 -16.39 4.79
N ASN A 44 32.17 -15.12 4.44
CA ASN A 44 33.00 -14.72 3.29
C ASN A 44 32.53 -15.33 1.94
N SER A 45 31.25 -15.60 1.79
CA SER A 45 30.69 -16.27 0.60
C SER A 45 29.64 -15.45 -0.15
N GLY A 46 29.22 -14.33 0.40
CA GLY A 46 28.24 -13.42 -0.20
C GLY A 46 28.57 -11.94 0.05
N SER A 47 27.99 -11.08 -0.76
CA SER A 47 27.99 -9.64 -0.55
C SER A 47 27.02 -9.24 0.58
N VAL A 48 27.06 -7.98 1.00
CA VAL A 48 26.08 -7.43 1.96
C VAL A 48 24.64 -7.65 1.48
N SER A 49 24.37 -7.35 0.20
CA SER A 49 23.06 -7.57 -0.42
C SER A 49 22.65 -9.05 -0.42
N ASP A 50 23.59 -10.00 -0.61
CA ASP A 50 23.30 -11.44 -0.58
C ASP A 50 22.82 -11.89 0.80
N TYR A 51 23.51 -11.46 1.87
CA TYR A 51 23.12 -11.79 3.24
C TYR A 51 21.76 -11.17 3.61
N LEU A 52 21.57 -9.87 3.37
CA LEU A 52 20.34 -9.18 3.71
C LEU A 52 19.12 -9.79 3.00
N THR A 53 19.22 -10.03 1.69
CA THR A 53 18.12 -10.61 0.93
C THR A 53 17.85 -12.06 1.33
N THR A 54 18.86 -12.83 1.72
CA THR A 54 18.69 -14.18 2.25
C THR A 54 17.98 -14.17 3.59
N TRP A 55 18.39 -13.32 4.52
CA TRP A 55 17.76 -13.24 5.84
C TRP A 55 16.31 -12.74 5.78
N LEU A 56 16.04 -11.77 4.90
CA LEU A 56 14.68 -11.27 4.71
C LEU A 56 13.76 -12.32 4.07
N SER A 57 14.25 -13.04 3.05
CA SER A 57 13.45 -14.10 2.41
C SER A 57 13.19 -15.32 3.32
N GLU A 58 13.94 -15.48 4.42
CA GLU A 58 13.63 -16.52 5.42
C GLU A 58 12.31 -16.30 6.15
N TRP A 59 11.88 -15.07 6.34
CA TRP A 59 10.55 -14.79 6.89
C TRP A 59 9.46 -15.38 6.00
N VAL A 60 9.64 -15.25 4.70
CA VAL A 60 8.74 -15.81 3.70
C VAL A 60 8.78 -17.34 3.74
N SER A 61 9.98 -17.94 3.66
CA SER A 61 10.17 -19.40 3.66
C SER A 61 9.62 -20.07 4.93
N LYS A 62 9.72 -19.39 6.08
CA LYS A 62 9.38 -19.98 7.37
C LYS A 62 7.93 -19.74 7.76
N TYR A 63 7.40 -18.58 7.45
CA TYR A 63 6.10 -18.14 7.96
C TYR A 63 5.05 -17.88 6.88
N GLY A 64 5.41 -17.94 5.60
CA GLY A 64 4.50 -17.64 4.50
C GLY A 64 4.09 -16.18 4.43
N VAL A 65 5.00 -15.27 4.83
CA VAL A 65 4.78 -13.83 4.64
C VAL A 65 4.64 -13.56 3.14
N ASP A 66 3.56 -12.95 2.72
CA ASP A 66 3.16 -12.77 1.32
C ASP A 66 3.48 -11.39 0.75
N GLY A 67 4.01 -10.47 1.57
CA GLY A 67 4.46 -9.17 1.08
C GLY A 67 5.32 -8.38 2.06
N PHE A 68 6.07 -7.41 1.53
CA PHE A 68 6.84 -6.43 2.30
C PHE A 68 6.49 -4.99 1.94
N ARG A 69 6.36 -4.15 2.94
CA ARG A 69 6.53 -2.71 2.81
C ARG A 69 8.01 -2.39 2.97
N CYS A 70 8.60 -1.84 1.93
CA CYS A 70 10.03 -1.54 1.85
C CYS A 70 10.25 -0.07 2.17
N ASP A 71 10.79 0.19 3.34
CA ASP A 71 11.12 1.53 3.82
C ASP A 71 12.28 2.12 3.03
N THR A 72 12.29 3.45 2.89
CA THR A 72 13.41 4.22 2.29
C THR A 72 13.94 3.63 0.97
N ALA A 73 13.05 3.20 0.07
CA ALA A 73 13.42 2.48 -1.15
C ALA A 73 14.44 3.23 -2.02
N LYS A 74 14.43 4.57 -2.00
CA LYS A 74 15.37 5.41 -2.76
C LYS A 74 16.83 5.33 -2.27
N HIS A 75 17.09 4.74 -1.10
CA HIS A 75 18.42 4.62 -0.51
C HIS A 75 19.06 3.24 -0.74
N VAL A 76 18.42 2.36 -1.51
CA VAL A 76 18.91 1.02 -1.86
C VAL A 76 18.85 0.83 -3.37
N GLU A 77 19.84 0.13 -3.93
CA GLU A 77 19.94 -0.12 -5.38
C GLU A 77 18.79 -0.99 -5.88
N MET A 78 18.28 -0.69 -7.08
CA MET A 78 17.24 -1.46 -7.75
C MET A 78 17.58 -2.95 -7.86
N ALA A 79 18.87 -3.26 -8.15
CA ALA A 79 19.34 -4.64 -8.22
C ALA A 79 19.20 -5.41 -6.89
N SER A 80 19.34 -4.73 -5.75
CA SER A 80 19.13 -5.35 -4.42
C SER A 80 17.66 -5.59 -4.14
N TRP A 81 16.79 -4.66 -4.52
CA TRP A 81 15.34 -4.86 -4.43
C TRP A 81 14.87 -6.01 -5.32
N LYS A 82 15.31 -6.04 -6.58
CA LYS A 82 14.99 -7.12 -7.52
C LYS A 82 15.41 -8.48 -6.98
N LYS A 83 16.64 -8.57 -6.47
CA LYS A 83 17.15 -9.79 -5.83
C LYS A 83 16.26 -10.24 -4.65
N LEU A 84 15.82 -9.30 -3.82
CA LEU A 84 14.91 -9.60 -2.72
C LEU A 84 13.56 -10.13 -3.25
N LYS A 85 12.96 -9.43 -4.22
CA LYS A 85 11.70 -9.83 -4.86
C LYS A 85 11.78 -11.26 -5.38
N ASP A 86 12.81 -11.57 -6.18
CA ASP A 86 12.97 -12.90 -6.81
C ASP A 86 13.12 -14.02 -5.77
N LYS A 87 13.89 -13.78 -4.71
CA LYS A 87 14.04 -14.74 -3.61
C LYS A 87 12.72 -14.93 -2.86
N CYS A 88 11.98 -13.86 -2.60
CA CYS A 88 10.71 -13.94 -1.87
C CYS A 88 9.61 -14.62 -2.70
N VAL A 89 9.52 -14.36 -4.00
CA VAL A 89 8.61 -15.08 -4.90
C VAL A 89 8.87 -16.58 -4.86
N SER A 90 10.13 -17.00 -5.00
CA SER A 90 10.53 -18.41 -4.93
C SER A 90 10.24 -19.04 -3.56
N ALA A 91 10.52 -18.28 -2.50
CA ALA A 91 10.30 -18.73 -1.12
C ALA A 91 8.81 -18.93 -0.82
N LEU A 92 7.96 -18.00 -1.25
CA LEU A 92 6.50 -18.08 -1.05
C LEU A 92 5.89 -19.26 -1.81
N LYS A 93 6.26 -19.46 -3.07
CA LYS A 93 5.82 -20.63 -3.86
C LYS A 93 6.18 -21.94 -3.16
N THR A 94 7.41 -22.05 -2.68
CA THR A 94 7.86 -23.23 -1.94
C THR A 94 7.11 -23.40 -0.61
N TRP A 95 6.87 -22.31 0.12
CA TRP A 95 6.13 -22.36 1.37
C TRP A 95 4.69 -22.85 1.14
N ARG A 96 3.98 -22.31 0.14
CA ARG A 96 2.62 -22.74 -0.22
C ARG A 96 2.54 -24.23 -0.56
N GLN A 97 3.48 -24.72 -1.37
CA GLN A 97 3.57 -26.16 -1.70
C GLN A 97 3.76 -27.05 -0.46
N ASN A 98 4.58 -26.59 0.50
CA ASN A 98 4.87 -27.34 1.72
C ASN A 98 3.81 -27.19 2.81
N ASN A 99 2.87 -26.26 2.65
CA ASN A 99 1.85 -25.93 3.65
C ASN A 99 0.43 -25.84 3.04
N PRO A 100 -0.03 -26.82 2.26
CA PRO A 100 -1.25 -26.71 1.45
C PRO A 100 -2.54 -26.49 2.25
N THR A 101 -2.50 -26.72 3.56
CA THR A 101 -3.67 -26.56 4.45
C THR A 101 -3.65 -25.23 5.23
N LYS A 102 -2.63 -24.40 5.03
CA LYS A 102 -2.54 -23.10 5.71
C LYS A 102 -3.31 -22.03 4.93
N ALA A 103 -3.82 -21.04 5.64
CA ALA A 103 -4.46 -19.90 5.02
C ALA A 103 -3.52 -19.22 4.01
N GLY A 104 -4.04 -18.89 2.82
CA GLY A 104 -3.29 -18.27 1.74
C GLY A 104 -2.35 -19.20 0.96
N ALA A 105 -2.32 -20.52 1.31
CA ALA A 105 -1.53 -21.48 0.55
C ALA A 105 -2.11 -21.79 -0.84
N ASP A 106 -3.41 -21.58 -0.99
CA ASP A 106 -4.19 -21.73 -2.21
C ASP A 106 -4.25 -20.46 -3.07
N TRP A 107 -3.61 -19.38 -2.65
CA TRP A 107 -3.53 -18.15 -3.42
C TRP A 107 -2.52 -18.28 -4.55
N ASP A 108 -2.79 -17.60 -5.68
CA ASP A 108 -1.96 -17.66 -6.88
C ASP A 108 -1.11 -16.39 -7.10
N GLU A 109 -1.37 -15.35 -6.33
CA GLU A 109 -0.64 -14.09 -6.45
C GLU A 109 0.82 -14.25 -6.02
N ASP A 110 1.72 -13.61 -6.76
CA ASP A 110 3.13 -13.54 -6.41
C ASP A 110 3.35 -12.72 -5.12
N PHE A 111 4.53 -12.89 -4.52
CA PHE A 111 4.95 -12.09 -3.37
C PHE A 111 4.88 -10.60 -3.68
N TRP A 112 4.14 -9.84 -2.87
CA TRP A 112 3.91 -8.40 -3.07
C TRP A 112 5.01 -7.54 -2.45
N MET A 113 5.50 -6.52 -3.18
CA MET A 113 6.37 -5.49 -2.64
C MET A 113 5.81 -4.11 -2.90
N THR A 114 5.65 -3.30 -1.82
CA THR A 114 5.36 -1.87 -1.92
C THR A 114 6.53 -1.05 -1.41
N GLY A 115 6.94 -0.03 -2.17
CA GLY A 115 8.09 0.80 -1.85
C GLY A 115 7.70 2.15 -1.26
N GLU A 116 8.41 2.57 -0.20
CA GLU A 116 8.36 3.94 0.28
C GLU A 116 9.52 4.72 -0.33
N CYS A 117 9.17 5.71 -1.16
CA CYS A 117 10.10 6.72 -1.63
C CYS A 117 9.55 8.08 -1.23
N TRP A 118 10.15 8.70 -0.21
CA TRP A 118 9.66 9.96 0.34
C TRP A 118 9.48 11.01 -0.76
N ASP A 119 8.34 11.68 -0.75
CA ASP A 119 7.87 12.64 -1.75
C ASP A 119 7.50 12.05 -3.12
N HIS A 120 7.46 10.73 -3.28
CA HIS A 120 6.96 10.11 -4.50
C HIS A 120 5.46 10.41 -4.69
N ASN A 121 5.11 10.93 -5.85
CA ASN A 121 3.73 11.19 -6.24
C ASN A 121 3.37 10.40 -7.50
N ILE A 122 2.11 10.08 -7.67
CA ILE A 122 1.61 9.43 -8.89
C ILE A 122 1.99 10.26 -10.13
N GLY A 123 2.53 9.61 -11.15
CA GLY A 123 2.97 10.25 -12.39
C GLY A 123 4.34 10.95 -12.33
N SER A 124 5.13 10.83 -11.25
CA SER A 124 6.39 11.55 -11.08
C SER A 124 7.66 10.77 -11.45
N GLY A 125 7.63 9.90 -12.45
CA GLY A 125 8.85 9.39 -13.09
C GLY A 125 9.69 8.39 -12.27
N TYR A 126 9.07 7.53 -11.47
CA TYR A 126 9.74 6.49 -10.69
C TYR A 126 9.60 5.10 -11.32
N ASP A 127 9.59 5.03 -12.63
CA ASP A 127 9.34 3.80 -13.40
C ASP A 127 10.35 2.69 -13.09
N SER A 128 11.60 3.04 -12.78
CA SER A 128 12.65 2.08 -12.45
C SER A 128 12.35 1.22 -11.20
N TYR A 129 11.57 1.73 -10.26
CA TYR A 129 11.14 0.92 -9.11
C TYR A 129 10.31 -0.27 -9.54
N PHE A 130 9.42 -0.08 -10.52
CA PHE A 130 8.59 -1.14 -11.08
C PHE A 130 9.37 -2.03 -12.05
N THR A 131 10.08 -1.42 -13.01
CA THR A 131 10.72 -2.13 -14.13
C THR A 131 12.03 -2.81 -13.76
N GLU A 132 12.81 -2.22 -12.86
CA GLU A 132 14.12 -2.70 -12.44
C GLU A 132 14.12 -3.23 -11.01
N GLY A 133 13.41 -2.57 -10.09
CA GLY A 133 13.35 -2.94 -8.66
C GLY A 133 12.39 -4.08 -8.34
N GLY A 134 11.43 -4.35 -9.21
CA GLY A 134 10.44 -5.42 -9.04
C GLY A 134 9.34 -5.08 -8.02
N PHE A 135 9.09 -3.80 -7.75
CA PHE A 135 7.98 -3.37 -6.90
C PHE A 135 6.64 -3.56 -7.64
N ASP A 136 5.62 -3.94 -6.89
CA ASP A 136 4.24 -4.07 -7.38
C ASP A 136 3.44 -2.80 -7.15
N SER A 137 3.85 -1.98 -6.19
CA SER A 137 3.31 -0.63 -5.96
C SER A 137 4.34 0.29 -5.32
N MET A 138 4.08 1.60 -5.43
CA MET A 138 4.81 2.63 -4.69
C MET A 138 3.84 3.43 -3.83
N ILE A 139 4.26 3.80 -2.63
CA ILE A 139 3.45 4.66 -1.75
C ILE A 139 3.33 6.04 -2.38
N ASN A 140 2.10 6.52 -2.52
CA ASN A 140 1.79 7.80 -3.13
C ASN A 140 1.65 8.89 -2.05
N PHE A 141 2.58 9.85 -2.04
CA PHE A 141 2.61 10.96 -1.09
C PHE A 141 1.75 12.17 -1.50
N ASP A 142 1.00 12.10 -2.60
CA ASP A 142 0.19 13.21 -3.10
C ASP A 142 -0.85 13.74 -2.08
N THR A 143 -1.34 12.88 -1.21
CA THR A 143 -2.22 13.27 -0.08
C THR A 143 -1.46 13.55 1.21
N SER A 144 -0.36 12.85 1.45
CA SER A 144 0.61 13.04 2.55
C SER A 144 0.02 13.50 3.90
N GLY A 145 -0.94 12.74 4.44
CA GLY A 145 -1.57 13.06 5.72
C GLY A 145 -2.58 14.20 5.67
N SER A 146 -3.14 14.49 4.50
CA SER A 146 -4.16 15.50 4.28
C SER A 146 -5.48 14.86 3.85
N PRO A 147 -6.62 15.48 4.22
CA PRO A 147 -7.92 15.05 3.71
C PRO A 147 -8.00 15.12 2.18
N LEU A 148 -8.78 14.22 1.61
CA LEU A 148 -9.12 14.30 0.19
C LEU A 148 -10.01 15.51 -0.10
N PRO A 149 -9.96 16.06 -1.32
CA PRO A 149 -10.77 17.20 -1.72
C PRO A 149 -12.27 16.96 -1.54
N ALA A 150 -13.05 18.01 -1.36
CA ALA A 150 -14.49 17.94 -1.32
C ALA A 150 -15.08 17.39 -2.64
N ALA A 151 -16.29 16.86 -2.60
CA ALA A 151 -16.99 16.29 -3.76
C ALA A 151 -17.02 17.23 -4.97
N SER A 152 -17.13 18.53 -4.75
CA SER A 152 -17.14 19.55 -5.82
C SER A 152 -15.82 19.71 -6.59
N SER A 153 -14.71 19.18 -6.07
CA SER A 153 -13.36 19.35 -6.64
C SER A 153 -12.55 18.06 -6.78
N ILE A 154 -13.08 16.92 -6.37
CA ILE A 154 -12.35 15.65 -6.35
C ILE A 154 -12.14 15.03 -7.73
N ASN A 155 -12.94 15.41 -8.73
CA ASN A 155 -12.87 14.82 -10.08
C ASN A 155 -11.47 14.86 -10.67
N GLY A 156 -10.78 16.00 -10.57
CA GLY A 156 -9.43 16.14 -11.14
C GLY A 156 -8.45 15.12 -10.55
N LYS A 157 -8.56 14.81 -9.26
CA LYS A 157 -7.72 13.80 -8.61
C LYS A 157 -8.09 12.38 -9.07
N PHE A 158 -9.36 12.04 -9.14
CA PHE A 158 -9.83 10.73 -9.60
C PHE A 158 -9.45 10.48 -11.06
N GLN A 159 -9.66 11.47 -11.94
CA GLN A 159 -9.29 11.37 -13.34
C GLN A 159 -7.77 11.20 -13.50
N HIS A 160 -6.98 12.04 -12.85
CA HIS A 160 -5.51 11.96 -12.91
C HIS A 160 -4.99 10.59 -12.46
N TYR A 161 -5.54 10.03 -11.39
CA TYR A 161 -5.12 8.72 -10.89
C TYR A 161 -5.52 7.59 -11.83
N ALA A 162 -6.76 7.62 -12.34
CA ALA A 162 -7.22 6.64 -13.32
C ALA A 162 -6.37 6.67 -14.60
N ASP A 163 -6.12 7.86 -15.15
CA ASP A 163 -5.31 8.03 -16.35
C ASP A 163 -3.88 7.52 -16.14
N SER A 164 -3.27 7.85 -15.00
CA SER A 164 -1.90 7.43 -14.66
C SER A 164 -1.79 5.91 -14.53
N ILE A 165 -2.73 5.27 -13.87
CA ILE A 165 -2.74 3.81 -13.65
C ILE A 165 -3.07 3.07 -14.94
N ASN A 166 -4.03 3.56 -15.72
CA ASN A 166 -4.41 2.95 -16.99
C ASN A 166 -3.40 3.21 -18.13
N SER A 167 -2.47 4.16 -17.96
CA SER A 167 -1.40 4.38 -18.94
C SER A 167 -0.36 3.27 -18.95
N ASN A 168 -0.26 2.50 -17.86
CA ASN A 168 0.67 1.38 -17.75
C ASN A 168 0.14 0.37 -16.71
N ASP A 169 -0.22 -0.81 -17.16
CA ASP A 169 -0.77 -1.90 -16.35
C ASP A 169 0.18 -2.46 -15.26
N LYS A 170 1.46 -2.11 -15.34
CA LYS A 170 2.49 -2.53 -14.38
C LYS A 170 2.65 -1.55 -13.21
N PHE A 171 2.15 -0.33 -13.34
CA PHE A 171 2.34 0.72 -12.36
C PHE A 171 1.13 0.84 -11.46
N ASN A 172 1.33 0.56 -10.18
CA ASN A 172 0.29 0.68 -9.18
C ASN A 172 0.75 1.60 -8.05
N GLN A 173 -0.16 2.43 -7.57
CA GLN A 173 0.10 3.41 -6.52
C GLN A 173 -0.70 3.04 -5.27
N LEU A 174 -0.05 3.07 -4.11
CA LEU A 174 -0.66 2.85 -2.81
C LEU A 174 -0.97 4.19 -2.16
N THR A 175 -2.19 4.67 -2.33
CA THR A 175 -2.61 5.98 -1.80
C THR A 175 -3.16 5.86 -0.38
N TYR A 176 -2.85 6.85 0.46
CA TYR A 176 -3.28 6.93 1.85
C TYR A 176 -3.69 8.37 2.20
N ILE A 177 -4.47 8.55 3.26
CA ILE A 177 -4.81 9.87 3.83
C ILE A 177 -4.17 10.13 5.18
N SER A 178 -3.79 9.10 5.90
CA SER A 178 -3.06 9.18 7.16
C SER A 178 -1.87 8.23 7.16
N SER A 179 -0.80 8.60 7.84
CA SER A 179 0.34 7.71 8.06
C SER A 179 1.03 7.97 9.38
N HIS A 180 1.92 7.07 9.75
CA HIS A 180 2.76 7.14 10.94
C HIS A 180 3.89 8.20 10.85
N ASP A 181 4.16 8.71 9.65
CA ASP A 181 5.27 9.65 9.38
C ASP A 181 4.82 11.03 8.91
N SER A 182 3.58 11.18 8.45
CA SER A 182 3.07 12.45 7.96
C SER A 182 2.07 13.09 8.93
N ASN A 183 0.81 12.70 8.87
CA ASN A 183 -0.25 13.24 9.74
C ASN A 183 -1.46 12.30 9.75
N LEU A 184 -2.43 12.58 10.64
CA LEU A 184 -3.77 11.99 10.59
C LEU A 184 -4.71 12.96 9.88
N ALA A 185 -5.27 12.55 8.76
CA ALA A 185 -6.24 13.34 8.01
C ALA A 185 -7.62 13.29 8.70
N ARG A 186 -7.81 14.10 9.71
CA ARG A 186 -9.07 14.15 10.48
C ARG A 186 -9.92 15.34 10.06
N THR A 187 -11.18 15.05 9.76
CA THR A 187 -12.21 16.04 9.44
C THR A 187 -13.45 15.78 10.28
N SER A 188 -14.46 16.63 10.14
CA SER A 188 -15.78 16.41 10.74
C SER A 188 -16.61 15.37 10.00
N ASP A 189 -16.18 14.94 8.82
CA ASP A 189 -16.87 13.97 7.96
C ASP A 189 -15.87 12.88 7.50
N MET A 190 -15.58 11.96 8.38
CA MET A 190 -14.71 10.82 8.07
C MET A 190 -15.42 9.77 7.22
N ALA A 191 -16.74 9.71 7.20
CA ALA A 191 -17.51 8.87 6.30
C ALA A 191 -17.27 9.28 4.83
N TYR A 192 -17.29 10.59 4.55
CA TYR A 192 -16.90 11.10 3.23
C TYR A 192 -15.45 10.75 2.89
N GLN A 193 -14.52 10.93 3.83
CA GLN A 193 -13.11 10.59 3.59
C GLN A 193 -12.93 9.09 3.30
N GLY A 194 -13.65 8.22 4.01
CA GLY A 194 -13.70 6.79 3.75
C GLY A 194 -14.21 6.47 2.36
N SER A 195 -15.31 7.07 1.96
CA SER A 195 -15.86 6.91 0.60
C SER A 195 -14.86 7.39 -0.46
N ALA A 196 -14.29 8.57 -0.27
CA ALA A 196 -13.35 9.15 -1.22
C ALA A 196 -12.07 8.31 -1.35
N LEU A 197 -11.49 7.82 -0.24
CA LEU A 197 -10.30 6.97 -0.26
C LEU A 197 -10.60 5.60 -0.86
N MET A 198 -11.65 4.92 -0.38
CA MET A 198 -11.99 3.58 -0.85
C MET A 198 -12.41 3.54 -2.31
N LEU A 199 -12.85 4.66 -2.87
CA LEU A 199 -13.22 4.77 -4.28
C LEU A 199 -12.13 5.41 -5.14
N LEU A 200 -10.92 5.68 -4.63
CA LEU A 200 -9.79 6.12 -5.45
C LEU A 200 -9.33 5.02 -6.42
N PRO A 201 -8.90 5.39 -7.65
CA PRO A 201 -8.16 4.50 -8.54
C PRO A 201 -6.82 4.07 -7.93
N GLY A 202 -6.34 2.89 -8.32
CA GLY A 202 -5.13 2.27 -7.79
C GLY A 202 -5.36 1.55 -6.46
N ALA A 203 -4.29 1.12 -5.82
CA ALA A 203 -4.35 0.54 -4.48
C ALA A 203 -4.49 1.63 -3.41
N VAL A 204 -5.11 1.28 -2.28
CA VAL A 204 -5.30 2.19 -1.15
C VAL A 204 -4.80 1.56 0.15
N GLN A 205 -4.27 2.40 1.03
CA GLN A 205 -3.83 2.03 2.37
C GLN A 205 -4.68 2.75 3.41
N VAL A 206 -5.31 2.00 4.30
CA VAL A 206 -5.97 2.53 5.48
C VAL A 206 -4.97 2.52 6.63
N PHE A 207 -4.70 3.68 7.20
CA PHE A 207 -3.92 3.75 8.42
C PHE A 207 -4.82 3.44 9.62
N TYR A 208 -4.36 2.58 10.52
CA TYR A 208 -5.18 2.11 11.64
C TYR A 208 -5.83 3.26 12.41
N GLY A 209 -7.14 3.15 12.58
CA GLY A 209 -7.95 4.16 13.23
C GLY A 209 -8.49 5.26 12.31
N ASP A 210 -8.24 5.23 11.00
CA ASP A 210 -8.97 6.08 10.05
C ASP A 210 -10.45 5.68 10.04
N GLU A 211 -10.71 4.39 10.01
CA GLU A 211 -12.03 3.74 10.00
C GLU A 211 -12.80 3.88 11.31
N THR A 212 -12.16 4.32 12.38
CA THR A 212 -12.76 4.50 13.71
C THR A 212 -12.63 5.92 14.23
N ASN A 213 -12.16 6.83 13.39
CA ASN A 213 -11.94 8.23 13.73
C ASN A 213 -11.01 8.44 14.94
N ARG A 214 -9.98 7.59 15.08
CA ARG A 214 -8.96 7.68 16.14
C ARG A 214 -8.29 9.05 16.10
N LYS A 215 -8.20 9.70 17.23
CA LYS A 215 -7.59 11.04 17.36
C LYS A 215 -6.12 10.95 17.73
N THR A 216 -5.37 12.00 17.45
CA THR A 216 -4.04 12.19 18.02
C THR A 216 -4.13 12.37 19.54
N VAL A 217 -3.12 11.91 20.27
CA VAL A 217 -3.02 12.13 21.73
C VAL A 217 -2.12 13.35 21.97
N PRO A 218 -2.65 14.46 22.46
CA PRO A 218 -1.86 15.65 22.74
C PRO A 218 -0.74 15.37 23.76
N GLY A 219 0.42 15.99 23.55
CA GLY A 219 1.57 15.90 24.45
C GLY A 219 2.39 14.63 24.35
N MET A 220 2.04 13.67 23.51
CA MET A 220 2.93 12.55 23.19
C MET A 220 4.10 13.05 22.34
N SER A 221 5.30 13.07 22.92
CA SER A 221 6.54 13.34 22.23
C SER A 221 7.48 12.16 22.35
N PHE A 222 8.34 11.95 21.36
CA PHE A 222 9.36 10.91 21.40
C PHE A 222 10.70 11.53 21.84
N ASP A 223 11.33 10.94 22.85
CA ASP A 223 12.71 11.20 23.29
C ASP A 223 13.07 12.68 23.46
N GLY A 224 12.13 13.52 23.87
CA GLY A 224 12.41 14.94 24.04
C GLY A 224 12.62 15.74 22.74
N HIS A 225 12.56 15.10 21.61
CA HIS A 225 12.54 15.75 20.31
C HIS A 225 11.09 16.12 19.99
N GLY A 226 10.72 17.35 20.26
CA GLY A 226 9.37 17.85 20.03
C GLY A 226 8.87 17.62 18.60
N GLY A 227 8.17 16.55 18.40
CA GLY A 227 7.58 16.16 17.13
C GLY A 227 6.24 15.47 17.33
N SER A 228 5.32 15.67 16.41
CA SER A 228 3.99 15.05 16.41
C SER A 228 4.00 13.53 16.17
N GLY A 229 5.16 12.95 15.84
CA GLY A 229 5.27 11.57 15.36
C GLY A 229 4.70 10.51 16.29
N HIS A 230 4.79 10.70 17.61
CA HIS A 230 4.22 9.73 18.56
C HIS A 230 2.72 9.87 18.75
N SER A 231 2.18 11.08 18.63
CA SER A 231 0.73 11.27 18.64
C SER A 231 0.04 10.60 17.45
N LEU A 232 0.78 10.39 16.35
CA LEU A 232 0.30 9.65 15.17
C LEU A 232 0.25 8.14 15.41
N ARG A 233 1.09 7.63 16.34
CA ARG A 233 1.25 6.21 16.67
C ARG A 233 0.61 5.84 18.01
N SER A 234 -0.36 6.62 18.47
CA SER A 234 -1.12 6.32 19.68
C SER A 234 -1.85 4.98 19.57
N ASP A 235 -2.20 4.40 20.71
CA ASP A 235 -2.98 3.17 20.76
C ASP A 235 -4.31 3.32 20.00
N MET A 236 -4.82 2.19 19.52
CA MET A 236 -6.14 2.13 18.90
C MET A 236 -7.22 2.49 19.92
N ASN A 237 -8.24 3.21 19.51
CA ASN A 237 -9.35 3.67 20.35
C ASN A 237 -10.42 2.58 20.59
N TRP A 238 -9.99 1.39 21.05
CA TRP A 238 -10.86 0.22 21.22
C TRP A 238 -12.11 0.49 22.07
N ASP A 239 -11.98 1.32 23.12
CA ASP A 239 -13.06 1.63 24.04
C ASP A 239 -13.98 2.76 23.56
N SER A 240 -13.67 3.39 22.42
CA SER A 240 -14.41 4.54 21.87
C SER A 240 -14.49 4.54 20.35
N ILE A 241 -14.71 3.36 19.77
CA ILE A 241 -14.90 3.20 18.32
C ILE A 241 -16.19 3.88 17.93
N ASP A 242 -16.11 4.75 16.92
CA ASP A 242 -17.29 5.25 16.22
C ASP A 242 -17.85 4.12 15.35
N GLN A 243 -18.94 3.52 15.78
CA GLN A 243 -19.51 2.34 15.12
C GLN A 243 -20.17 2.68 13.78
N ASP A 244 -20.71 3.86 13.62
CA ASP A 244 -21.34 4.31 12.37
C ASP A 244 -20.26 4.57 11.32
N GLU A 245 -19.16 5.22 11.71
CA GLU A 245 -17.99 5.39 10.85
C GLU A 245 -17.40 4.05 10.43
N LEU A 246 -17.15 3.15 11.37
CA LEU A 246 -16.60 1.82 11.08
C LEU A 246 -17.49 1.04 10.10
N ALA A 247 -18.81 1.03 10.34
CA ALA A 247 -19.77 0.34 9.47
C ALA A 247 -19.76 0.93 8.05
N HIS A 248 -19.64 2.25 7.93
CA HIS A 248 -19.53 2.92 6.63
C HIS A 248 -18.27 2.50 5.88
N TRP A 249 -17.12 2.57 6.52
CA TRP A 249 -15.83 2.15 5.93
C TRP A 249 -15.86 0.68 5.50
N GLN A 250 -16.40 -0.21 6.33
CA GLN A 250 -16.56 -1.63 6.01
C GLN A 250 -17.46 -1.84 4.78
N LYS A 251 -18.56 -1.11 4.68
CA LYS A 251 -19.47 -1.19 3.54
C LYS A 251 -18.79 -0.77 2.23
N VAL A 252 -18.11 0.38 2.23
CA VAL A 252 -17.42 0.88 1.03
C VAL A 252 -16.21 0.01 0.69
N GLY A 253 -15.48 -0.47 1.70
CA GLY A 253 -14.39 -1.42 1.51
C GLY A 253 -14.84 -2.75 0.92
N THR A 254 -16.00 -3.26 1.33
CA THR A 254 -16.62 -4.46 0.73
C THR A 254 -17.01 -4.21 -0.72
N PHE A 255 -17.60 -3.06 -1.03
CA PHE A 255 -17.87 -2.67 -2.41
C PHE A 255 -16.59 -2.67 -3.26
N ARG A 256 -15.53 -1.99 -2.80
CA ARG A 256 -14.24 -1.99 -3.47
C ARG A 256 -13.68 -3.40 -3.71
N LYS A 257 -13.78 -4.29 -2.72
CA LYS A 257 -13.30 -5.68 -2.82
C LYS A 257 -14.02 -6.46 -3.93
N ASN A 258 -15.30 -6.17 -4.12
CA ASN A 258 -16.15 -6.89 -5.06
C ASN A 258 -16.11 -6.33 -6.49
N HIS A 259 -15.53 -5.14 -6.68
CA HIS A 259 -15.54 -4.41 -7.94
C HIS A 259 -14.12 -3.99 -8.36
N VAL A 260 -13.53 -4.74 -9.29
CA VAL A 260 -12.20 -4.43 -9.84
C VAL A 260 -12.18 -3.06 -10.55
N ALA A 261 -13.30 -2.65 -11.13
CA ALA A 261 -13.45 -1.35 -11.78
C ALA A 261 -13.15 -0.17 -10.83
N VAL A 262 -13.32 -0.34 -9.52
CA VAL A 262 -13.00 0.71 -8.53
C VAL A 262 -11.53 1.10 -8.57
N GLY A 263 -10.65 0.11 -8.63
CA GLY A 263 -9.20 0.32 -8.61
C GLY A 263 -8.58 0.49 -9.99
N ALA A 264 -9.03 -0.30 -10.97
CA ALA A 264 -8.39 -0.44 -12.28
C ALA A 264 -9.20 0.11 -13.47
N GLY A 265 -10.46 0.52 -13.23
CA GLY A 265 -11.35 0.93 -14.31
C GLY A 265 -11.02 2.29 -14.92
N GLN A 266 -11.42 2.46 -16.18
CA GLN A 266 -11.46 3.77 -16.87
C GLN A 266 -12.46 4.66 -16.16
N HIS A 267 -12.07 5.90 -15.88
CA HIS A 267 -12.87 6.84 -15.10
C HIS A 267 -13.62 7.83 -15.98
N GLN A 268 -14.88 8.09 -15.62
CA GLN A 268 -15.72 9.09 -16.26
C GLN A 268 -16.60 9.79 -15.24
N GLN A 269 -16.55 11.12 -15.16
CA GLN A 269 -17.54 11.89 -14.42
C GLN A 269 -18.90 11.82 -15.09
N ILE A 270 -19.95 11.64 -14.31
CA ILE A 270 -21.34 11.63 -14.78
C ILE A 270 -22.11 12.79 -14.15
N THR A 271 -22.91 13.47 -14.93
CA THR A 271 -23.82 14.51 -14.41
C THR A 271 -25.12 13.88 -13.95
N ALA A 272 -25.49 14.11 -12.69
CA ALA A 272 -26.81 13.71 -12.20
C ALA A 272 -27.91 14.63 -12.77
N TYR A 273 -29.01 14.02 -13.21
CA TYR A 273 -30.14 14.77 -13.80
C TYR A 273 -30.87 15.70 -12.83
N ASN A 274 -30.93 15.32 -11.56
CA ASN A 274 -31.71 16.03 -10.54
C ASN A 274 -30.92 17.10 -9.79
N GLY A 275 -29.79 17.54 -10.31
CA GLY A 275 -28.99 18.61 -9.72
C GLY A 275 -28.44 18.26 -8.34
N SER A 276 -28.12 16.98 -8.10
CA SER A 276 -27.46 16.52 -6.86
C SER A 276 -26.19 17.32 -6.58
N THR A 277 -25.96 17.68 -5.34
CA THR A 277 -24.72 18.35 -4.91
C THR A 277 -23.55 17.40 -4.71
N GLY A 278 -23.76 16.08 -4.86
CA GLY A 278 -22.70 15.08 -4.80
C GLY A 278 -21.86 15.02 -6.07
N TYR A 279 -20.80 14.25 -5.99
CA TYR A 279 -19.96 13.90 -7.13
C TYR A 279 -20.31 12.49 -7.60
N THR A 280 -20.77 12.38 -8.86
CA THR A 280 -21.15 11.11 -9.48
C THR A 280 -20.17 10.77 -10.59
N PHE A 281 -19.75 9.50 -10.63
CA PHE A 281 -18.84 8.99 -11.63
C PHE A 281 -19.14 7.53 -11.97
N ALA A 282 -18.72 7.12 -13.18
CA ALA A 282 -18.66 5.72 -13.57
C ALA A 282 -17.22 5.24 -13.66
N ARG A 283 -17.03 3.94 -13.51
CA ARG A 283 -15.82 3.25 -13.94
C ARG A 283 -16.15 1.97 -14.66
N THR A 284 -15.40 1.73 -15.73
CA THR A 284 -15.55 0.54 -16.56
C THR A 284 -14.23 -0.20 -16.62
N TYR A 285 -14.26 -1.51 -16.42
CA TYR A 285 -13.13 -2.39 -16.54
C TYR A 285 -13.49 -3.57 -17.42
N ASP A 286 -12.62 -3.90 -18.37
CA ASP A 286 -12.75 -5.09 -19.20
C ASP A 286 -11.35 -5.53 -19.66
N ASP A 287 -10.92 -6.73 -19.28
CA ASP A 287 -9.66 -7.34 -19.69
C ASP A 287 -9.87 -8.56 -20.63
N GLY A 288 -11.10 -8.75 -21.08
CA GLY A 288 -11.51 -9.90 -21.89
C GLY A 288 -11.85 -11.17 -21.09
N THR A 289 -11.56 -11.17 -19.80
CA THR A 289 -11.91 -12.27 -18.86
C THR A 289 -12.91 -11.78 -17.81
N VAL A 290 -12.68 -10.60 -17.28
CA VAL A 290 -13.54 -9.94 -16.28
C VAL A 290 -14.05 -8.63 -16.88
N SER A 291 -15.36 -8.43 -16.84
CA SER A 291 -16.02 -7.16 -17.16
C SER A 291 -16.75 -6.67 -15.94
N ASP A 292 -16.46 -5.44 -15.50
CA ASP A 292 -17.04 -4.84 -14.31
C ASP A 292 -17.30 -3.35 -14.54
N ASN A 293 -18.54 -2.92 -14.34
CA ASN A 293 -18.96 -1.54 -14.48
C ASN A 293 -19.59 -1.07 -13.19
N ILE A 294 -19.21 0.12 -12.73
CA ILE A 294 -19.77 0.73 -11.53
C ILE A 294 -20.21 2.16 -11.79
N ILE A 295 -21.23 2.59 -11.05
CA ILE A 295 -21.55 4.00 -10.80
C ILE A 295 -21.53 4.22 -9.30
N ALA A 296 -20.92 5.32 -8.88
CA ALA A 296 -20.92 5.74 -7.49
C ALA A 296 -21.16 7.25 -7.37
N THR A 297 -21.84 7.64 -6.29
CA THR A 297 -21.99 9.03 -5.90
C THR A 297 -21.47 9.21 -4.49
N ILE A 298 -20.61 10.20 -4.28
CA ILE A 298 -20.07 10.56 -2.96
C ILE A 298 -20.41 12.01 -2.60
N GLY A 299 -20.53 12.31 -1.32
CA GLY A 299 -20.83 13.65 -0.81
C GLY A 299 -22.22 14.15 -1.17
N ALA A 300 -23.13 13.28 -1.52
CA ALA A 300 -24.53 13.65 -1.71
C ALA A 300 -25.24 13.79 -0.35
N PRO A 301 -26.25 14.69 -0.26
CA PRO A 301 -27.07 14.77 0.95
C PRO A 301 -27.80 13.45 1.22
N ASN A 302 -27.89 13.09 2.50
CA ASN A 302 -28.67 11.93 2.93
C ASN A 302 -30.16 12.08 2.50
N ASN A 303 -30.81 10.96 2.21
CA ASN A 303 -32.25 10.88 1.86
C ASN A 303 -32.61 11.62 0.57
N LYS A 304 -31.74 11.70 -0.41
CA LYS A 304 -32.09 12.19 -1.75
C LYS A 304 -31.83 11.11 -2.79
N ASP A 305 -32.78 10.92 -3.66
CA ASP A 305 -32.58 10.10 -4.85
C ASP A 305 -31.68 10.82 -5.83
N ILE A 306 -30.77 10.06 -6.42
CA ILE A 306 -29.84 10.54 -7.46
C ILE A 306 -30.18 9.83 -8.75
N ALA A 307 -30.64 10.59 -9.73
CA ALA A 307 -30.96 10.08 -11.05
C ALA A 307 -29.80 10.32 -12.01
N VAL A 308 -29.31 9.26 -12.64
CA VAL A 308 -28.21 9.30 -13.60
C VAL A 308 -28.56 8.54 -14.87
N ASP A 309 -28.03 8.98 -16.02
CA ASP A 309 -28.11 8.23 -17.26
C ASP A 309 -27.08 7.12 -17.27
N VAL A 310 -27.54 5.90 -17.39
CA VAL A 310 -26.71 4.69 -17.42
C VAL A 310 -26.68 4.01 -18.80
N SER A 311 -27.35 4.59 -19.79
CA SER A 311 -27.52 4.00 -21.12
C SER A 311 -26.21 3.73 -21.88
N SER A 312 -25.13 4.44 -21.52
CA SER A 312 -23.79 4.18 -22.06
C SER A 312 -23.07 2.98 -21.42
N LEU A 313 -23.57 2.45 -20.29
CA LEU A 313 -22.93 1.38 -19.54
C LEU A 313 -23.76 0.09 -19.52
N TRP A 314 -25.07 0.22 -19.50
CA TRP A 314 -26.00 -0.91 -19.47
C TRP A 314 -27.18 -0.68 -20.42
N SER A 315 -27.66 -1.76 -21.01
CA SER A 315 -28.89 -1.76 -21.80
C SER A 315 -30.13 -1.72 -20.91
N ASP A 316 -31.24 -1.25 -21.46
CA ASP A 316 -32.53 -1.24 -20.74
C ASP A 316 -32.89 -2.64 -20.21
N GLY A 317 -33.28 -2.71 -18.96
CA GLY A 317 -33.69 -3.94 -18.30
C GLY A 317 -32.53 -4.78 -17.73
N THR A 318 -31.30 -4.26 -17.68
CA THR A 318 -30.20 -4.88 -16.92
C THR A 318 -30.50 -4.79 -15.42
N GLU A 319 -30.42 -5.92 -14.72
CA GLU A 319 -30.57 -6.05 -13.27
C GLU A 319 -29.22 -6.25 -12.59
#